data_d8f3d2d2fd27735692b27b5b53e999d2
#
_entry.id   d8f3d2d2fd27735692b27b5b53e999d2
#
_cell.length_a   1.000
_cell.length_b   1.000
_cell.length_c   1.000
_cell.angle_alpha   90.00
_cell.angle_beta   90.00
_cell.angle_gamma   90.00
#
_symmetry.space_group_name_H-M   'P 1'
#
loop_
_entity.id
_entity.type
_entity.pdbx_description
1 polymer ?
#
loop_
_entity_poly.entity_id
_entity_poly.type
_entity_poly.pdbx_seq_one_letter_code
_entity_poly.pdbx_strand_id
1 'polypeptide(L)'
;PAGSTPDNVYKEQAGFEALVNSAYAFWGGQFYGREDFVLLLNGGGDLWINIANCGYGRQMSKYEELTASVGQIKNTWNRLYEIINDCNAGLERIDQVEFKDKKLRDIRFGELSFMRAYAYWHLVEIYGNVDLRTKETSAESLSMNCYRSSYEDLYDLMLTDAQNAVDNLPVDPYPVKDVGRATSKAAYGLLARIALTRVSYCDSQADKDKYYKIAEDAAQYVIDNQSALKVSLYNTPAEVFDPDNNKTNKEAMFVVTHSTESSLNMQAKNPNRMHMYFHASYSARAGMVQDYEYGNDKNAKSGSMAMMPTRYLLELYNENIDARYNAWFREEYKLNTPKAYAWTKDQLDYFEKPSSMIGQVIQPGETALLFTKKKIADKRNLPYAVVDIDDTYAADGSVSKSANFNIHFPTLLKYEDANFENKGLPTNSQVGANDVITMRLPEMYFIVAECEIMKSGGNKEIAKARINDIRRRAAVPGKEAEMEVGVDKMTIDFILEERAREYCGEFMRWFDLKRTGKLVEYVKAHNPDIPLIQPHHAWRPIPQMFLDSILNPDEFGQNEGYN
;
A
#
# COMPACT_ATOMS: atom_id res chain seq x y z
N PRO A 1 24.00 -26.37 24.13
CA PRO A 1 23.52 -27.65 24.55
C PRO A 1 23.28 -28.53 23.32
N ALA A 2 23.89 -29.72 23.31
CA ALA A 2 23.65 -30.71 22.27
C ALA A 2 22.16 -31.11 22.33
N GLY A 3 21.33 -30.71 21.37
CA GLY A 3 19.91 -31.09 21.31
C GLY A 3 18.93 -30.06 20.75
N SER A 4 19.31 -28.82 20.48
CA SER A 4 18.42 -27.83 19.85
C SER A 4 18.57 -27.85 18.34
N THR A 5 18.06 -28.88 17.69
CA THR A 5 17.80 -28.85 16.26
C THR A 5 16.48 -28.08 15.99
N PRO A 6 16.30 -27.43 14.85
CA PRO A 6 15.03 -26.82 14.49
C PRO A 6 13.82 -27.74 14.70
N ASP A 7 13.98 -29.04 14.41
CA ASP A 7 12.93 -30.03 14.61
C ASP A 7 12.53 -30.20 16.07
N ASN A 8 13.47 -30.18 17.01
CA ASN A 8 13.15 -30.32 18.43
C ASN A 8 12.51 -29.05 19.00
N VAL A 9 12.96 -27.89 18.55
CA VAL A 9 12.42 -26.59 19.00
C VAL A 9 10.99 -26.37 18.50
N TYR A 10 10.72 -26.67 17.24
CA TYR A 10 9.40 -26.39 16.63
C TYR A 10 8.33 -27.44 16.95
N LYS A 11 8.67 -28.58 17.56
CA LYS A 11 7.72 -29.56 18.09
C LYS A 11 7.14 -29.14 19.44
N GLU A 12 7.82 -28.27 20.16
CA GLU A 12 7.27 -27.68 21.37
C GLU A 12 6.38 -26.49 21.03
N GLN A 13 5.24 -26.35 21.72
CA GLN A 13 4.26 -25.30 21.43
C GLN A 13 4.89 -23.90 21.45
N ALA A 14 5.79 -23.60 22.39
CA ALA A 14 6.46 -22.30 22.47
C ALA A 14 7.34 -21.99 21.25
N GLY A 15 8.11 -22.98 20.79
CA GLY A 15 8.94 -22.83 19.58
C GLY A 15 8.09 -22.70 18.32
N PHE A 16 7.00 -23.44 18.25
CA PHE A 16 6.04 -23.35 17.15
C PHE A 16 5.37 -21.96 17.08
N GLU A 17 4.95 -21.41 18.22
CA GLU A 17 4.40 -20.03 18.29
C GLU A 17 5.43 -18.99 17.84
N ALA A 18 6.71 -19.17 18.15
CA ALA A 18 7.77 -18.28 17.67
C ALA A 18 7.92 -18.34 16.14
N LEU A 19 7.79 -19.53 15.54
CA LEU A 19 7.80 -19.70 14.09
C LEU A 19 6.60 -19.01 13.43
N VAL A 20 5.39 -19.17 13.98
CA VAL A 20 4.19 -18.46 13.48
C VAL A 20 4.40 -16.95 13.58
N ASN A 21 4.92 -16.44 14.70
CA ASN A 21 5.18 -15.02 14.88
C ASN A 21 6.23 -14.47 13.90
N SER A 22 7.22 -15.29 13.52
CA SER A 22 8.23 -14.93 12.51
C SER A 22 7.58 -14.62 11.15
N ALA A 23 6.62 -15.45 10.73
CA ALA A 23 5.90 -15.22 9.47
C ALA A 23 5.14 -13.88 9.43
N TYR A 24 4.64 -13.38 10.58
CA TYR A 24 4.04 -12.06 10.70
C TYR A 24 5.08 -10.93 10.72
N ALA A 25 6.21 -11.13 11.41
CA ALA A 25 7.17 -10.07 11.68
C ALA A 25 7.83 -9.50 10.42
N PHE A 26 8.03 -10.32 9.39
CA PHE A 26 8.64 -9.89 8.14
C PHE A 26 7.85 -8.79 7.41
N TRP A 27 6.52 -8.79 7.52
CA TRP A 27 5.67 -7.79 6.85
C TRP A 27 5.92 -6.37 7.37
N GLY A 28 6.10 -6.18 8.67
CA GLY A 28 6.36 -4.87 9.27
C GLY A 28 7.78 -4.37 9.07
N GLY A 29 8.74 -5.28 9.05
CA GLY A 29 10.16 -4.92 9.02
C GLY A 29 10.69 -4.51 7.65
N GLN A 30 10.06 -4.97 6.56
CA GLN A 30 10.59 -4.76 5.21
C GLN A 30 9.57 -4.33 4.16
N PHE A 31 8.30 -4.68 4.34
CA PHE A 31 7.29 -4.40 3.32
C PHE A 31 6.48 -3.15 3.64
N TYR A 32 5.62 -3.22 4.64
CA TYR A 32 4.64 -2.18 4.96
C TYR A 32 5.16 -1.16 5.98
N GLY A 33 6.37 -0.74 5.86
CA GLY A 33 6.99 0.27 6.71
C GLY A 33 8.21 0.89 6.05
N ARG A 34 8.60 0.36 4.87
CA ARG A 34 9.86 0.71 4.21
C ARG A 34 9.67 1.16 2.78
N GLU A 35 10.64 1.94 2.34
CA GLU A 35 10.73 2.53 1.01
C GLU A 35 10.68 1.53 -0.13
N ASP A 36 11.30 0.37 0.03
CA ASP A 36 11.41 -0.62 -1.06
C ASP A 36 10.04 -1.01 -1.59
N PHE A 37 9.09 -1.25 -0.68
CA PHE A 37 7.74 -1.65 -1.04
C PHE A 37 6.87 -0.48 -1.50
N VAL A 38 7.09 0.72 -0.94
CA VAL A 38 6.46 1.97 -1.42
C VAL A 38 6.86 2.23 -2.87
N LEU A 39 8.15 2.13 -3.19
CA LEU A 39 8.65 2.32 -4.55
C LEU A 39 8.16 1.24 -5.52
N LEU A 40 8.13 0.00 -5.05
CA LEU A 40 7.73 -1.15 -5.87
C LEU A 40 6.26 -1.10 -6.29
N LEU A 41 5.37 -0.69 -5.37
CA LEU A 41 3.92 -0.83 -5.51
C LEU A 41 3.17 0.50 -5.67
N ASN A 42 3.60 1.57 -5.02
CA ASN A 42 3.03 2.90 -5.25
C ASN A 42 3.78 3.66 -6.36
N GLY A 43 5.09 3.43 -6.50
CA GLY A 43 5.85 3.90 -7.64
C GLY A 43 5.55 3.08 -8.91
N GLY A 44 5.99 3.57 -10.06
CA GLY A 44 5.83 2.87 -11.34
C GLY A 44 4.41 2.80 -11.89
N GLY A 45 3.45 3.47 -11.25
CA GLY A 45 2.06 3.59 -11.65
C GLY A 45 1.69 5.00 -12.10
N ASP A 46 0.39 5.24 -12.25
CA ASP A 46 -0.17 6.48 -12.77
C ASP A 46 -0.46 7.56 -11.71
N LEU A 47 -0.39 7.22 -10.41
CA LEU A 47 -0.83 8.13 -9.33
C LEU A 47 0.30 8.87 -8.63
N TRP A 48 1.53 8.35 -8.67
CA TRP A 48 2.63 8.87 -7.86
C TRP A 48 3.90 9.09 -8.66
N ILE A 49 4.57 10.19 -8.36
CA ILE A 49 5.88 10.55 -8.89
C ILE A 49 6.90 10.43 -7.74
N ASN A 50 7.96 9.67 -7.95
CA ASN A 50 9.07 9.68 -7.02
C ASN A 50 10.00 10.84 -7.36
N ILE A 51 9.99 11.89 -6.52
CA ILE A 51 10.88 13.06 -6.68
C ILE A 51 12.28 12.83 -6.13
N ALA A 52 12.52 11.70 -5.47
CA ALA A 52 13.84 11.35 -4.97
C ALA A 52 14.81 11.08 -6.11
N ASN A 53 16.03 11.58 -5.98
CA ASN A 53 17.07 11.41 -6.98
C ASN A 53 18.07 10.31 -6.59
N CYS A 54 17.62 9.20 -6.03
CA CYS A 54 18.46 8.03 -5.77
C CYS A 54 18.36 7.00 -6.89
N GLY A 55 19.46 6.29 -7.16
CA GLY A 55 19.54 5.34 -8.27
C GLY A 55 18.46 4.27 -8.22
N TYR A 56 18.34 3.55 -7.09
CA TYR A 56 17.32 2.51 -6.95
C TYR A 56 15.88 3.07 -6.97
N GLY A 57 15.67 4.31 -6.52
CA GLY A 57 14.37 4.97 -6.62
C GLY A 57 13.92 5.14 -8.06
N ARG A 58 14.82 5.59 -8.96
CA ARG A 58 14.52 5.70 -10.40
C ARG A 58 14.29 4.34 -11.04
N GLN A 59 15.12 3.36 -10.70
CA GLN A 59 14.98 1.98 -11.20
C GLN A 59 13.61 1.39 -10.84
N MET A 60 13.18 1.53 -9.58
CA MET A 60 11.95 0.91 -9.08
C MET A 60 10.68 1.64 -9.54
N SER A 61 10.68 2.97 -9.57
CA SER A 61 9.49 3.79 -9.82
C SER A 61 9.40 4.38 -11.22
N LYS A 62 10.51 4.46 -11.96
CA LYS A 62 10.55 4.99 -13.35
C LYS A 62 11.02 3.98 -14.38
N TYR A 63 11.41 2.79 -13.94
CA TYR A 63 11.98 1.71 -14.77
C TYR A 63 13.28 2.10 -15.49
N GLU A 64 13.94 3.18 -15.06
CA GLU A 64 15.22 3.62 -15.61
C GLU A 64 16.32 2.66 -15.16
N GLU A 65 16.97 1.98 -16.13
CA GLU A 65 18.02 1.00 -15.84
C GLU A 65 17.62 -0.09 -14.84
N LEU A 66 16.35 -0.51 -14.85
CA LEU A 66 15.86 -1.59 -14.01
C LEU A 66 16.43 -2.92 -14.50
N THR A 67 17.26 -3.56 -13.66
CA THR A 67 17.92 -4.84 -13.97
C THR A 67 17.71 -5.87 -12.86
N ALA A 68 18.02 -7.12 -13.15
CA ALA A 68 18.02 -8.24 -12.19
C ALA A 68 18.97 -8.07 -11.00
N SER A 69 19.93 -7.14 -11.09
CA SER A 69 20.92 -6.87 -10.04
C SER A 69 20.49 -5.81 -9.02
N VAL A 70 19.30 -5.20 -9.17
CA VAL A 70 18.79 -4.22 -8.22
C VAL A 70 18.53 -4.87 -6.85
N GLY A 71 19.17 -4.33 -5.81
CA GLY A 71 19.15 -4.92 -4.46
C GLY A 71 17.75 -5.06 -3.88
N GLN A 72 16.87 -4.08 -4.11
CA GLN A 72 15.48 -4.08 -3.62
C GLN A 72 14.64 -5.21 -4.26
N ILE A 73 14.87 -5.51 -5.53
CA ILE A 73 14.25 -6.65 -6.23
C ILE A 73 14.63 -7.97 -5.53
N LYS A 74 15.94 -8.16 -5.29
CA LYS A 74 16.45 -9.33 -4.57
C LYS A 74 15.89 -9.42 -3.14
N ASN A 75 15.89 -8.32 -2.41
CA ASN A 75 15.42 -8.31 -1.02
C ASN A 75 13.95 -8.70 -0.92
N THR A 76 13.10 -8.16 -1.79
CA THR A 76 11.68 -8.51 -1.83
C THR A 76 11.47 -9.99 -2.14
N TRP A 77 12.15 -10.53 -3.14
CA TRP A 77 12.13 -11.96 -3.49
C TRP A 77 12.52 -12.84 -2.31
N ASN A 78 13.67 -12.59 -1.72
CA ASN A 78 14.19 -13.41 -0.63
C ASN A 78 13.24 -13.40 0.58
N ARG A 79 12.72 -12.24 0.95
CA ARG A 79 11.83 -12.12 2.10
C ARG A 79 10.48 -12.80 1.92
N LEU A 80 9.94 -12.76 0.70
CA LEU A 80 8.70 -13.50 0.40
C LEU A 80 8.92 -15.00 0.50
N TYR A 81 10.05 -15.51 0.00
CA TYR A 81 10.39 -16.93 0.16
C TYR A 81 10.74 -17.32 1.61
N GLU A 82 11.31 -16.42 2.42
CA GLU A 82 11.51 -16.65 3.86
C GLU A 82 10.17 -16.82 4.58
N ILE A 83 9.18 -15.96 4.32
CA ILE A 83 7.82 -16.11 4.87
C ILE A 83 7.20 -17.46 4.44
N ILE A 84 7.31 -17.79 3.16
CA ILE A 84 6.80 -19.06 2.61
C ILE A 84 7.48 -20.25 3.32
N ASN A 85 8.79 -20.16 3.51
CA ASN A 85 9.56 -21.21 4.18
C ASN A 85 9.14 -21.41 5.65
N ASP A 86 8.94 -20.31 6.38
CA ASP A 86 8.46 -20.36 7.76
C ASP A 86 7.05 -21.00 7.83
N CYS A 87 6.18 -20.63 6.88
CA CYS A 87 4.86 -21.24 6.78
C CYS A 87 4.92 -22.73 6.45
N ASN A 88 5.78 -23.13 5.50
CA ASN A 88 5.98 -24.55 5.16
C ASN A 88 6.49 -25.34 6.36
N ALA A 89 7.51 -24.81 7.06
CA ALA A 89 8.07 -25.42 8.27
C ALA A 89 7.00 -25.66 9.35
N GLY A 90 6.11 -24.68 9.54
CA GLY A 90 4.99 -24.79 10.49
C GLY A 90 3.94 -25.80 10.03
N LEU A 91 3.52 -25.74 8.78
CA LEU A 91 2.50 -26.65 8.24
C LEU A 91 2.95 -28.12 8.23
N GLU A 92 4.23 -28.39 7.97
CA GLU A 92 4.78 -29.75 8.04
C GLU A 92 4.83 -30.32 9.46
N ARG A 93 4.95 -29.46 10.47
CA ARG A 93 5.14 -29.89 11.88
C ARG A 93 3.90 -29.76 12.75
N ILE A 94 2.86 -29.08 12.29
CA ILE A 94 1.70 -28.72 13.14
C ILE A 94 1.04 -29.93 13.79
N ASP A 95 1.02 -31.09 13.12
CA ASP A 95 0.45 -32.34 13.65
C ASP A 95 1.39 -33.06 14.63
N GLN A 96 2.63 -32.62 14.75
CA GLN A 96 3.63 -33.16 15.68
C GLN A 96 3.72 -32.32 16.96
N VAL A 97 3.06 -31.16 17.01
CA VAL A 97 3.04 -30.26 18.16
C VAL A 97 1.93 -30.68 19.11
N GLU A 98 2.29 -30.86 20.39
CA GLU A 98 1.30 -31.15 21.44
C GLU A 98 0.58 -29.86 21.86
N PHE A 99 -0.47 -29.49 21.13
CA PHE A 99 -1.33 -28.40 21.52
C PHE A 99 -2.23 -28.80 22.68
N LYS A 100 -2.21 -28.02 23.76
CA LYS A 100 -3.14 -28.18 24.89
C LYS A 100 -4.59 -27.84 24.49
N ASP A 101 -4.75 -27.00 23.49
CA ASP A 101 -6.02 -26.56 22.93
C ASP A 101 -6.06 -26.85 21.43
N LYS A 102 -6.92 -27.78 21.05
CA LYS A 102 -7.12 -28.15 19.64
C LYS A 102 -7.59 -26.97 18.78
N LYS A 103 -8.42 -26.08 19.34
CA LYS A 103 -8.85 -24.87 18.67
C LYS A 103 -7.66 -24.00 18.28
N LEU A 104 -6.66 -23.88 19.15
CA LEU A 104 -5.45 -23.12 18.85
C LEU A 104 -4.67 -23.75 17.69
N ARG A 105 -4.56 -25.07 17.65
CA ARG A 105 -3.94 -25.79 16.52
C ARG A 105 -4.60 -25.44 15.20
N ASP A 106 -5.94 -25.48 15.12
CA ASP A 106 -6.69 -25.22 13.90
C ASP A 106 -6.56 -23.74 13.47
N ILE A 107 -6.56 -22.83 14.44
CA ILE A 107 -6.32 -21.40 14.17
C ILE A 107 -4.90 -21.18 13.61
N ARG A 108 -3.86 -21.79 14.19
CA ARG A 108 -2.49 -21.67 13.68
C ARG A 108 -2.30 -22.27 12.30
N PHE A 109 -3.02 -23.35 12.00
CA PHE A 109 -3.10 -23.88 10.64
C PHE A 109 -3.70 -22.85 9.66
N GLY A 110 -4.79 -22.19 10.03
CA GLY A 110 -5.40 -21.12 9.24
C GLY A 110 -4.49 -19.91 9.06
N GLU A 111 -3.77 -19.49 10.11
CA GLU A 111 -2.84 -18.37 10.04
C GLU A 111 -1.65 -18.64 9.11
N LEU A 112 -1.02 -19.81 9.22
CA LEU A 112 0.08 -20.20 8.34
C LEU A 112 -0.37 -20.32 6.89
N SER A 113 -1.55 -20.87 6.64
CA SER A 113 -2.17 -20.93 5.31
C SER A 113 -2.43 -19.53 4.77
N PHE A 114 -3.01 -18.64 5.58
CA PHE A 114 -3.22 -17.23 5.20
C PHE A 114 -1.90 -16.53 4.80
N MET A 115 -0.87 -16.67 5.63
CA MET A 115 0.42 -16.03 5.40
C MET A 115 1.11 -16.58 4.16
N ARG A 116 1.03 -17.90 3.91
CA ARG A 116 1.61 -18.51 2.71
C ARG A 116 0.90 -18.05 1.44
N ALA A 117 -0.43 -18.05 1.43
CA ALA A 117 -1.21 -17.53 0.31
C ALA A 117 -0.92 -16.04 0.04
N TYR A 118 -0.83 -15.23 1.10
CA TYR A 118 -0.55 -13.80 0.99
C TYR A 118 0.86 -13.52 0.45
N ALA A 119 1.85 -14.31 0.90
CA ALA A 119 3.22 -14.20 0.41
C ALA A 119 3.35 -14.66 -1.06
N TYR A 120 2.73 -15.78 -1.43
CA TYR A 120 2.71 -16.23 -2.82
C TYR A 120 1.99 -15.26 -3.74
N TRP A 121 0.87 -14.68 -3.30
CA TRP A 121 0.18 -13.67 -4.12
C TRP A 121 1.10 -12.49 -4.46
N HIS A 122 1.83 -11.95 -3.48
CA HIS A 122 2.80 -10.89 -3.75
C HIS A 122 3.93 -11.37 -4.66
N LEU A 123 4.48 -12.55 -4.38
CA LEU A 123 5.60 -13.10 -5.14
C LEU A 123 5.24 -13.30 -6.62
N VAL A 124 4.09 -13.93 -6.88
CA VAL A 124 3.61 -14.22 -8.24
C VAL A 124 3.22 -12.94 -8.96
N GLU A 125 2.53 -12.03 -8.29
CA GLU A 125 2.11 -10.78 -8.92
C GLU A 125 3.28 -9.82 -9.20
N ILE A 126 4.36 -9.92 -8.45
CA ILE A 126 5.56 -9.10 -8.68
C ILE A 126 6.48 -9.73 -9.73
N TYR A 127 6.68 -11.06 -9.69
CA TYR A 127 7.74 -11.74 -10.48
C TYR A 127 7.22 -12.71 -11.55
N GLY A 128 5.92 -12.97 -11.60
CA GLY A 128 5.34 -13.93 -12.53
C GLY A 128 5.44 -15.38 -12.05
N ASN A 129 5.58 -16.29 -13.00
CA ASN A 129 5.77 -17.71 -12.69
C ASN A 129 7.04 -17.91 -11.86
N VAL A 130 6.90 -18.48 -10.70
CA VAL A 130 7.99 -18.76 -9.76
C VAL A 130 8.04 -20.25 -9.42
N ASP A 131 9.04 -20.66 -8.66
CA ASP A 131 9.16 -22.04 -8.17
C ASP A 131 8.18 -22.28 -7.02
N LEU A 132 7.26 -23.23 -7.17
CA LEU A 132 6.26 -23.58 -6.17
C LEU A 132 6.87 -24.50 -5.10
N ARG A 133 7.05 -23.95 -3.89
CA ARG A 133 7.60 -24.65 -2.74
C ARG A 133 6.53 -24.84 -1.67
N THR A 134 6.25 -26.09 -1.35
CA THR A 134 5.24 -26.47 -0.35
C THR A 134 5.85 -27.16 0.87
N LYS A 135 7.18 -27.31 0.88
CA LYS A 135 7.96 -27.93 1.96
C LYS A 135 9.03 -26.98 2.46
N GLU A 136 9.41 -27.15 3.73
CA GLU A 136 10.53 -26.44 4.30
C GLU A 136 11.80 -26.74 3.51
N THR A 137 12.59 -25.71 3.23
CA THR A 137 13.90 -25.84 2.61
C THR A 137 14.90 -26.25 3.68
N SER A 138 15.38 -27.49 3.60
CA SER A 138 16.46 -28.04 4.42
C SER A 138 17.61 -28.49 3.54
N ALA A 139 18.74 -28.87 4.15
CA ALA A 139 19.85 -29.43 3.40
C ALA A 139 19.47 -30.71 2.61
N GLU A 140 18.46 -31.44 3.09
CA GLU A 140 17.97 -32.67 2.49
C GLU A 140 16.91 -32.42 1.40
N SER A 141 16.12 -31.35 1.54
CA SER A 141 15.05 -30.97 0.60
C SER A 141 15.50 -29.91 -0.42
N LEU A 142 16.74 -29.39 -0.30
CA LEU A 142 17.24 -28.36 -1.19
C LEU A 142 17.48 -28.94 -2.59
N SER A 143 16.55 -28.65 -3.52
CA SER A 143 16.80 -28.85 -4.92
C SER A 143 17.53 -27.65 -5.49
N MET A 144 18.68 -27.90 -6.10
CA MET A 144 19.42 -26.88 -6.85
C MET A 144 18.83 -26.64 -8.24
N ASN A 145 17.92 -27.51 -8.70
CA ASN A 145 17.11 -27.29 -9.91
C ASN A 145 15.79 -26.67 -9.50
N CYS A 146 15.47 -25.53 -10.06
CA CYS A 146 14.22 -24.82 -9.86
C CYS A 146 13.47 -24.66 -11.18
N TYR A 147 12.15 -24.71 -11.14
CA TYR A 147 11.33 -24.65 -12.34
C TYR A 147 10.21 -23.63 -12.15
N ARG A 148 9.85 -22.93 -13.21
CA ARG A 148 8.67 -22.07 -13.19
C ARG A 148 7.41 -22.90 -13.15
N SER A 149 6.66 -22.78 -12.09
CA SER A 149 5.35 -23.43 -11.96
C SER A 149 4.30 -22.71 -12.80
N SER A 150 3.27 -23.41 -13.22
CA SER A 150 2.15 -22.81 -13.94
C SER A 150 1.37 -21.83 -13.04
N TYR A 151 0.70 -20.84 -13.65
CA TYR A 151 -0.23 -19.99 -12.90
C TYR A 151 -1.38 -20.82 -12.30
N GLU A 152 -1.78 -21.90 -12.93
CA GLU A 152 -2.79 -22.82 -12.40
C GLU A 152 -2.33 -23.42 -11.08
N ASP A 153 -1.16 -24.06 -11.03
CA ASP A 153 -0.63 -24.69 -9.81
C ASP A 153 -0.40 -23.67 -8.68
N LEU A 154 0.16 -22.49 -9.03
CA LEU A 154 0.42 -21.42 -8.07
C LEU A 154 -0.86 -20.89 -7.45
N TYR A 155 -1.88 -20.63 -8.26
CA TYR A 155 -3.17 -20.12 -7.78
C TYR A 155 -4.02 -21.18 -7.11
N ASP A 156 -3.93 -22.44 -7.51
CA ASP A 156 -4.60 -23.56 -6.83
C ASP A 156 -4.08 -23.71 -5.39
N LEU A 157 -2.76 -23.59 -5.17
CA LEU A 157 -2.22 -23.53 -3.81
C LEU A 157 -2.75 -22.33 -3.04
N MET A 158 -2.68 -21.11 -3.63
CA MET A 158 -3.12 -19.89 -2.96
C MET A 158 -4.60 -19.92 -2.60
N LEU A 159 -5.46 -20.41 -3.50
CA LEU A 159 -6.90 -20.53 -3.25
C LEU A 159 -7.21 -21.59 -2.19
N THR A 160 -6.50 -22.73 -2.21
CA THR A 160 -6.60 -23.76 -1.18
C THR A 160 -6.21 -23.21 0.19
N ASP A 161 -5.09 -22.51 0.26
CA ASP A 161 -4.62 -21.91 1.51
C ASP A 161 -5.56 -20.79 2.01
N ALA A 162 -6.08 -19.96 1.12
CA ALA A 162 -7.06 -18.95 1.48
C ALA A 162 -8.37 -19.58 1.99
N GLN A 163 -8.81 -20.69 1.40
CA GLN A 163 -9.97 -21.44 1.88
C GLN A 163 -9.70 -22.08 3.26
N ASN A 164 -8.51 -22.67 3.45
CA ASN A 164 -8.10 -23.18 4.77
C ASN A 164 -8.14 -22.06 5.83
N ALA A 165 -7.73 -20.86 5.48
CA ALA A 165 -7.83 -19.71 6.37
C ALA A 165 -9.30 -19.33 6.68
N VAL A 166 -10.18 -19.32 5.67
CA VAL A 166 -11.63 -19.09 5.86
C VAL A 166 -12.23 -20.11 6.83
N ASP A 167 -11.89 -21.38 6.69
CA ASP A 167 -12.45 -22.48 7.47
C ASP A 167 -11.97 -22.50 8.92
N ASN A 168 -10.77 -21.96 9.22
CA ASN A 168 -10.13 -22.13 10.50
C ASN A 168 -9.90 -20.83 11.30
N LEU A 169 -9.93 -19.65 10.65
CA LEU A 169 -9.68 -18.41 11.35
C LEU A 169 -10.92 -17.89 12.11
N PRO A 170 -10.74 -17.45 13.37
CA PRO A 170 -11.82 -16.93 14.18
C PRO A 170 -12.16 -15.47 13.79
N VAL A 171 -13.31 -15.00 14.26
CA VAL A 171 -13.72 -13.59 14.13
C VAL A 171 -12.81 -12.67 14.96
N ASP A 172 -12.47 -13.08 16.17
CA ASP A 172 -11.51 -12.37 17.04
C ASP A 172 -10.20 -13.16 17.14
N PRO A 173 -9.05 -12.48 17.23
CA PRO A 173 -7.76 -13.13 17.50
C PRO A 173 -7.82 -14.00 18.76
N TYR A 174 -7.16 -15.15 18.74
CA TYR A 174 -7.20 -16.13 19.80
C TYR A 174 -5.78 -16.68 20.10
N PRO A 175 -5.40 -17.01 21.35
CA PRO A 175 -6.18 -16.89 22.60
C PRO A 175 -6.22 -15.46 23.16
N VAL A 176 -5.37 -14.59 22.69
CA VAL A 176 -5.27 -13.18 23.09
C VAL A 176 -5.80 -12.31 21.97
N LYS A 177 -6.49 -11.22 22.30
CA LYS A 177 -6.95 -10.21 21.34
C LYS A 177 -5.76 -9.39 20.82
N ASP A 178 -5.01 -9.99 19.95
CA ASP A 178 -3.77 -9.45 19.39
C ASP A 178 -4.08 -8.78 18.05
N VAL A 179 -4.08 -7.48 18.01
CA VAL A 179 -4.25 -6.72 16.76
C VAL A 179 -3.15 -7.11 15.78
N GLY A 180 -3.49 -7.37 14.53
CA GLY A 180 -2.53 -7.78 13.50
C GLY A 180 -2.54 -9.27 13.19
N ARG A 181 -3.11 -10.13 14.05
CA ARG A 181 -3.35 -11.51 13.64
C ARG A 181 -4.48 -11.59 12.63
N ALA A 182 -4.29 -12.46 11.63
CA ALA A 182 -5.32 -12.72 10.62
C ALA A 182 -6.58 -13.30 11.28
N THR A 183 -7.73 -12.83 10.84
CA THR A 183 -9.05 -13.25 11.32
C THR A 183 -9.95 -13.59 10.15
N SER A 184 -11.16 -14.09 10.43
CA SER A 184 -12.11 -14.52 9.42
C SER A 184 -12.34 -13.48 8.32
N LYS A 185 -12.51 -12.19 8.67
CA LYS A 185 -12.68 -11.11 7.68
C LYS A 185 -11.47 -10.97 6.74
N ALA A 186 -10.26 -11.13 7.27
CA ALA A 186 -9.03 -11.09 6.46
C ALA A 186 -8.96 -12.29 5.50
N ALA A 187 -9.37 -13.49 5.96
CA ALA A 187 -9.38 -14.70 5.16
C ALA A 187 -10.33 -14.59 3.96
N TYR A 188 -11.57 -14.14 4.18
CA TYR A 188 -12.52 -13.89 3.09
C TYR A 188 -12.02 -12.83 2.11
N GLY A 189 -11.44 -11.74 2.63
CA GLY A 189 -10.86 -10.68 1.79
C GLY A 189 -9.70 -11.19 0.94
N LEU A 190 -8.83 -12.03 1.50
CA LEU A 190 -7.72 -12.62 0.75
C LEU A 190 -8.21 -13.58 -0.32
N LEU A 191 -9.18 -14.44 0.00
CA LEU A 191 -9.81 -15.34 -0.96
C LEU A 191 -10.42 -14.57 -2.14
N ALA A 192 -11.16 -13.50 -1.85
CA ALA A 192 -11.75 -12.64 -2.87
C ALA A 192 -10.68 -11.99 -3.76
N ARG A 193 -9.63 -11.44 -3.16
CA ARG A 193 -8.51 -10.79 -3.87
C ARG A 193 -7.75 -11.77 -4.78
N ILE A 194 -7.41 -12.95 -4.27
CA ILE A 194 -6.70 -13.99 -5.03
C ILE A 194 -7.55 -14.48 -6.20
N ALA A 195 -8.82 -14.78 -5.97
CA ALA A 195 -9.72 -15.24 -7.02
C ALA A 195 -9.91 -14.17 -8.12
N LEU A 196 -10.11 -12.90 -7.75
CA LEU A 196 -10.21 -11.82 -8.72
C LEU A 196 -8.92 -11.68 -9.55
N THR A 197 -7.76 -11.79 -8.91
CA THR A 197 -6.48 -11.69 -9.61
C THR A 197 -6.24 -12.85 -10.57
N ARG A 198 -6.66 -14.08 -10.18
CA ARG A 198 -6.55 -15.29 -11.02
C ARG A 198 -7.22 -15.14 -12.38
N VAL A 199 -8.28 -14.34 -12.46
CA VAL A 199 -9.01 -14.08 -13.71
C VAL A 199 -8.09 -13.59 -14.82
N SER A 200 -7.07 -12.78 -14.50
CA SER A 200 -6.13 -12.24 -15.48
C SER A 200 -5.27 -13.28 -16.19
N TYR A 201 -5.23 -14.50 -15.65
CA TYR A 201 -4.49 -15.64 -16.18
C TYR A 201 -5.41 -16.74 -16.77
N CYS A 202 -6.68 -16.43 -17.04
CA CYS A 202 -7.63 -17.32 -17.67
C CYS A 202 -7.80 -16.98 -19.15
N ASP A 203 -7.74 -17.98 -20.02
CA ASP A 203 -7.94 -17.81 -21.45
C ASP A 203 -9.42 -17.76 -21.84
N SER A 204 -10.26 -18.60 -21.22
CA SER A 204 -11.68 -18.70 -21.53
C SER A 204 -12.56 -17.85 -20.61
N GLN A 205 -13.70 -17.35 -21.14
CA GLN A 205 -14.68 -16.65 -20.31
C GLN A 205 -15.29 -17.58 -19.24
N ALA A 206 -15.48 -18.86 -19.56
CA ALA A 206 -15.99 -19.83 -18.59
C ALA A 206 -15.07 -20.00 -17.38
N ASP A 207 -13.74 -20.04 -17.60
CA ASP A 207 -12.77 -20.07 -16.50
C ASP A 207 -12.76 -18.75 -15.72
N LYS A 208 -12.86 -17.61 -16.41
CA LYS A 208 -13.01 -16.30 -15.75
C LYS A 208 -14.23 -16.27 -14.87
N ASP A 209 -15.38 -16.72 -15.36
CA ASP A 209 -16.63 -16.74 -14.61
C ASP A 209 -16.55 -17.61 -13.34
N LYS A 210 -15.82 -18.72 -13.38
CA LYS A 210 -15.54 -19.55 -12.20
C LYS A 210 -14.86 -18.72 -11.10
N TYR A 211 -13.82 -17.97 -11.43
CA TYR A 211 -13.06 -17.20 -10.46
C TYR A 211 -13.75 -15.88 -10.07
N TYR A 212 -14.51 -15.25 -10.98
CA TYR A 212 -15.41 -14.15 -10.61
C TYR A 212 -16.42 -14.59 -9.58
N LYS A 213 -16.99 -15.80 -9.72
CA LYS A 213 -17.94 -16.33 -8.73
C LYS A 213 -17.30 -16.51 -7.35
N ILE A 214 -16.11 -17.09 -7.27
CA ILE A 214 -15.39 -17.26 -5.99
C ILE A 214 -15.08 -15.89 -5.37
N ALA A 215 -14.59 -14.94 -6.15
CA ALA A 215 -14.27 -13.61 -5.68
C ALA A 215 -15.50 -12.86 -5.16
N GLU A 216 -16.60 -12.91 -5.92
CA GLU A 216 -17.85 -12.27 -5.58
C GLU A 216 -18.50 -12.90 -4.34
N ASP A 217 -18.59 -14.22 -4.28
CA ASP A 217 -19.20 -14.93 -3.14
C ASP A 217 -18.45 -14.59 -1.83
N ALA A 218 -17.12 -14.60 -1.86
CA ALA A 218 -16.31 -14.25 -0.70
C ALA A 218 -16.45 -12.77 -0.29
N ALA A 219 -16.42 -11.87 -1.25
CA ALA A 219 -16.58 -10.44 -0.99
C ALA A 219 -17.99 -10.09 -0.51
N GLN A 220 -19.01 -10.66 -1.15
CA GLN A 220 -20.41 -10.45 -0.77
C GLN A 220 -20.71 -11.00 0.63
N TYR A 221 -20.10 -12.15 0.98
CA TYR A 221 -20.21 -12.69 2.33
C TYR A 221 -19.75 -11.70 3.40
N VAL A 222 -18.63 -11.01 3.18
CA VAL A 222 -18.15 -9.98 4.10
C VAL A 222 -19.14 -8.82 4.20
N ILE A 223 -19.66 -8.37 3.06
CA ILE A 223 -20.63 -7.24 3.01
C ILE A 223 -21.90 -7.60 3.79
N ASP A 224 -22.41 -8.82 3.62
CA ASP A 224 -23.65 -9.25 4.25
C ASP A 224 -23.49 -9.56 5.75
N ASN A 225 -22.28 -9.89 6.19
CA ASN A 225 -22.00 -10.33 7.55
C ASN A 225 -21.11 -9.34 8.35
N GLN A 226 -21.13 -8.07 8.01
CA GLN A 226 -20.26 -7.04 8.62
C GLN A 226 -20.32 -7.05 10.15
N SER A 227 -21.51 -7.12 10.75
CA SER A 227 -21.68 -7.16 12.21
C SER A 227 -21.07 -8.42 12.82
N ALA A 228 -21.31 -9.58 12.22
CA ALA A 228 -20.75 -10.85 12.71
C ALA A 228 -19.21 -10.90 12.58
N LEU A 229 -18.66 -10.30 11.52
CA LEU A 229 -17.23 -10.23 11.25
C LEU A 229 -16.54 -9.05 11.92
N LYS A 230 -17.28 -8.21 12.66
CA LYS A 230 -16.76 -7.02 13.35
C LYS A 230 -15.99 -6.09 12.38
N VAL A 231 -16.58 -5.81 11.25
CA VAL A 231 -16.06 -4.87 10.26
C VAL A 231 -17.19 -3.96 9.79
N SER A 232 -16.93 -2.69 9.58
CA SER A 232 -17.95 -1.75 9.09
C SER A 232 -17.30 -0.53 8.47
N LEU A 233 -17.99 0.14 7.55
CA LEU A 233 -17.55 1.43 7.05
C LEU A 233 -17.62 2.49 8.16
N TYR A 234 -16.68 3.43 8.15
CA TYR A 234 -16.83 4.69 8.87
C TYR A 234 -17.87 5.58 8.18
N ASN A 235 -18.42 6.52 8.91
CA ASN A 235 -19.41 7.45 8.37
C ASN A 235 -18.79 8.48 7.42
N THR A 236 -17.52 8.84 7.66
CA THR A 236 -16.78 9.83 6.89
C THR A 236 -15.40 9.32 6.48
N PRO A 237 -14.84 9.82 5.37
CA PRO A 237 -13.47 9.49 4.98
C PRO A 237 -12.41 9.89 6.02
N ALA A 238 -12.63 10.98 6.75
CA ALA A 238 -11.68 11.48 7.76
C ALA A 238 -11.44 10.46 8.88
N GLU A 239 -12.50 9.78 9.34
CA GLU A 239 -12.41 8.79 10.42
C GLU A 239 -11.55 7.58 10.03
N VAL A 240 -11.42 7.25 8.73
CA VAL A 240 -10.72 6.03 8.28
C VAL A 240 -9.23 6.08 8.64
N PHE A 241 -8.60 7.23 8.47
CA PHE A 241 -7.17 7.42 8.71
C PHE A 241 -6.88 8.40 9.85
N ASP A 242 -7.89 8.66 10.70
CA ASP A 242 -7.67 9.38 11.94
C ASP A 242 -6.68 8.59 12.82
N PRO A 243 -5.56 9.21 13.25
CA PRO A 243 -4.58 8.53 14.10
C PRO A 243 -5.15 7.91 15.37
N ASP A 244 -6.19 8.48 15.94
CA ASP A 244 -6.86 7.95 17.14
C ASP A 244 -7.63 6.66 16.86
N ASN A 245 -8.05 6.45 15.61
CA ASN A 245 -8.72 5.22 15.16
C ASN A 245 -7.74 4.13 14.71
N ASN A 246 -6.47 4.43 14.53
CA ASN A 246 -5.52 3.55 13.86
C ASN A 246 -5.46 2.14 14.48
N LYS A 247 -5.31 2.03 15.80
CA LYS A 247 -5.17 0.75 16.52
C LYS A 247 -6.49 -0.03 16.68
N THR A 248 -7.62 0.60 16.43
CA THR A 248 -8.97 0.01 16.59
C THR A 248 -9.82 0.19 15.35
N ASN A 249 -9.19 0.28 14.20
CA ASN A 249 -9.85 0.62 12.94
C ASN A 249 -10.91 -0.40 12.55
N LYS A 250 -12.18 0.03 12.55
CA LYS A 250 -13.32 -0.86 12.27
C LYS A 250 -13.50 -1.19 10.79
N GLU A 251 -12.86 -0.43 9.90
CA GLU A 251 -12.90 -0.68 8.45
C GLU A 251 -11.79 -1.63 8.00
N ALA A 252 -10.73 -1.74 8.81
CA ALA A 252 -9.60 -2.62 8.52
C ALA A 252 -9.98 -4.09 8.61
N MET A 253 -9.59 -4.87 7.60
CA MET A 253 -9.73 -6.32 7.54
C MET A 253 -8.41 -7.02 7.88
N PHE A 254 -7.28 -6.45 7.44
CA PHE A 254 -5.95 -6.91 7.82
C PHE A 254 -5.00 -5.72 7.96
N VAL A 255 -4.19 -5.74 9.00
CA VAL A 255 -3.19 -4.70 9.30
C VAL A 255 -1.83 -5.32 9.56
N VAL A 256 -0.78 -4.59 9.20
CA VAL A 256 0.59 -4.87 9.64
C VAL A 256 0.90 -3.94 10.81
N THR A 257 1.16 -4.52 11.97
CA THR A 257 1.30 -3.78 13.22
C THR A 257 2.69 -3.18 13.40
N HIS A 258 2.71 -2.02 14.04
CA HIS A 258 3.91 -1.32 14.48
C HIS A 258 3.75 -0.86 15.93
N SER A 259 4.87 -0.67 16.64
CA SER A 259 4.85 -0.30 18.06
C SER A 259 5.88 0.78 18.35
N THR A 260 5.62 1.59 19.38
CA THR A 260 6.61 2.50 19.98
C THR A 260 7.63 1.76 20.84
N GLU A 261 7.31 0.52 21.30
CA GLU A 261 8.21 -0.28 22.10
C GLU A 261 9.32 -0.90 21.24
N SER A 262 10.55 -0.53 21.49
CA SER A 262 11.72 -1.03 20.75
C SER A 262 11.91 -2.55 20.83
N SER A 263 11.44 -3.19 21.89
CA SER A 263 11.49 -4.63 22.07
C SER A 263 10.48 -5.40 21.21
N LEU A 264 9.35 -4.78 20.89
CA LEU A 264 8.31 -5.32 20.00
C LEU A 264 8.52 -4.88 18.54
N ASN A 265 9.33 -3.87 18.37
CA ASN A 265 9.69 -3.34 17.09
C ASN A 265 11.02 -4.00 16.70
N MET A 266 11.02 -5.06 15.88
CA MET A 266 12.25 -5.61 15.26
C MET A 266 13.08 -4.53 14.52
N GLN A 267 12.69 -3.30 14.64
CA GLN A 267 13.02 -2.15 13.83
C GLN A 267 14.01 -1.19 14.47
N ALA A 268 14.70 -1.56 15.54
CA ALA A 268 15.87 -0.76 15.96
C ALA A 268 16.83 -0.51 14.78
N LYS A 269 16.80 -1.38 13.76
CA LYS A 269 17.56 -1.24 12.51
C LYS A 269 16.73 -0.82 11.28
N ASN A 270 15.40 -0.96 11.31
CA ASN A 270 14.49 -0.75 10.17
C ASN A 270 13.18 -0.09 10.62
N PRO A 271 13.16 1.20 10.96
CA PRO A 271 11.98 1.89 11.46
C PRO A 271 10.85 1.97 10.43
N ASN A 272 9.60 1.92 10.90
CA ASN A 272 8.45 2.29 10.07
C ASN A 272 8.55 3.77 9.70
N ARG A 273 8.65 4.06 8.41
CA ARG A 273 8.80 5.42 7.86
C ARG A 273 7.63 5.85 7.00
N MET A 274 6.51 5.13 7.02
CA MET A 274 5.38 5.43 6.14
C MET A 274 4.91 6.88 6.24
N HIS A 275 4.92 7.44 7.45
CA HIS A 275 4.57 8.84 7.72
C HIS A 275 5.47 9.87 7.01
N MET A 276 6.60 9.45 6.42
CA MET A 276 7.55 10.36 5.79
C MET A 276 7.48 10.36 4.25
N TYR A 277 6.94 9.29 3.64
CA TYR A 277 7.09 9.09 2.20
C TYR A 277 6.18 9.96 1.34
N PHE A 278 5.07 10.43 1.89
CA PHE A 278 4.07 11.19 1.14
C PHE A 278 4.02 12.68 1.53
N HIS A 279 4.97 13.13 2.36
CA HIS A 279 5.04 14.51 2.81
C HIS A 279 5.73 15.43 1.81
N ALA A 280 5.08 16.58 1.55
CA ALA A 280 5.74 17.72 0.93
C ALA A 280 6.80 18.33 1.85
N SER A 281 7.78 19.00 1.27
CA SER A 281 8.73 19.78 2.06
C SER A 281 8.10 21.11 2.47
N TYR A 282 7.57 21.19 3.68
CA TYR A 282 7.00 22.41 4.26
C TYR A 282 7.98 23.14 5.19
N SER A 283 8.90 22.42 5.83
CA SER A 283 9.88 23.00 6.74
C SER A 283 11.18 23.45 6.05
N ALA A 284 11.24 23.37 4.71
CA ALA A 284 12.43 23.74 3.93
C ALA A 284 12.88 25.20 4.15
N ARG A 285 11.98 26.03 4.66
CA ARG A 285 12.25 27.42 4.97
C ARG A 285 12.14 27.63 6.48
N ALA A 286 13.30 27.62 7.13
CA ALA A 286 13.42 27.76 8.58
C ALA A 286 12.66 28.99 9.09
N GLY A 287 11.90 28.80 10.16
CA GLY A 287 11.17 29.84 10.86
C GLY A 287 9.71 30.03 10.43
N MET A 288 9.25 29.44 9.32
CA MET A 288 7.83 29.55 8.93
C MET A 288 6.97 28.49 9.59
N VAL A 289 7.32 27.23 9.45
CA VAL A 289 6.55 26.10 10.02
C VAL A 289 7.51 25.11 10.67
N GLN A 290 7.15 24.60 11.84
CA GLN A 290 7.93 23.59 12.56
C GLN A 290 7.48 22.17 12.20
N ASP A 291 8.41 21.22 12.25
CA ASP A 291 8.18 19.84 11.81
C ASP A 291 7.20 19.05 12.68
N TYR A 292 7.19 19.29 14.01
CA TYR A 292 6.56 18.38 14.98
C TYR A 292 5.03 18.37 14.94
N GLU A 293 4.40 19.40 14.43
CA GLU A 293 2.93 19.48 14.39
C GLU A 293 2.33 18.77 13.17
N TYR A 294 3.04 18.83 12.05
CA TYR A 294 2.55 18.30 10.76
C TYR A 294 3.27 17.03 10.31
N GLY A 295 3.99 16.38 11.22
CA GLY A 295 4.84 15.25 10.88
C GLY A 295 6.25 15.69 10.46
N ASN A 296 7.06 14.75 10.03
CA ASN A 296 8.47 14.97 9.73
C ASN A 296 8.74 14.95 8.23
N ASP A 297 9.03 16.12 7.65
CA ASP A 297 9.32 16.26 6.22
C ASP A 297 10.81 16.09 5.85
N LYS A 298 11.66 15.67 6.80
CA LYS A 298 13.13 15.59 6.58
C LYS A 298 13.53 14.73 5.40
N ASN A 299 12.74 13.71 5.06
CA ASN A 299 13.02 12.86 3.91
C ASN A 299 12.78 13.57 2.58
N ALA A 300 11.83 14.47 2.50
CA ALA A 300 11.63 15.27 1.31
C ALA A 300 12.87 16.16 1.01
N LYS A 301 13.56 16.61 2.07
CA LYS A 301 14.82 17.37 1.96
C LYS A 301 16.02 16.49 1.63
N SER A 302 16.09 15.29 2.20
CA SER A 302 17.24 14.39 2.00
C SER A 302 17.23 13.71 0.63
N GLY A 303 16.18 13.90 -0.15
CA GLY A 303 16.08 13.41 -1.52
C GLY A 303 15.95 11.90 -1.64
N SER A 304 15.78 11.18 -0.51
CA SER A 304 15.80 9.73 -0.62
C SER A 304 14.45 9.15 -1.04
N MET A 305 13.31 9.71 -0.62
CA MET A 305 12.03 9.02 -0.82
C MET A 305 10.82 9.92 -0.58
N ALA A 306 10.44 10.75 -1.52
CA ALA A 306 9.17 11.44 -1.47
C ALA A 306 8.30 11.04 -2.67
N MET A 307 7.07 10.66 -2.37
CA MET A 307 6.05 10.32 -3.36
C MET A 307 5.11 11.50 -3.50
N MET A 308 5.25 12.20 -4.61
CA MET A 308 4.40 13.33 -4.99
C MET A 308 3.19 12.82 -5.76
N PRO A 309 1.95 13.28 -5.51
CA PRO A 309 0.81 12.90 -6.33
C PRO A 309 1.00 13.40 -7.77
N THR A 310 0.56 12.63 -8.76
CA THR A 310 0.45 13.13 -10.14
C THR A 310 -0.64 14.19 -10.23
N ARG A 311 -0.55 15.06 -11.22
CA ARG A 311 -1.63 16.01 -11.54
C ARG A 311 -2.96 15.27 -11.73
N TYR A 312 -2.93 14.13 -12.42
CA TYR A 312 -4.09 13.26 -12.62
C TYR A 312 -4.76 12.85 -11.30
N LEU A 313 -4.00 12.36 -10.31
CA LEU A 313 -4.55 11.99 -9.01
C LEU A 313 -5.28 13.15 -8.33
N LEU A 314 -4.68 14.34 -8.35
CA LEU A 314 -5.30 15.52 -7.75
C LEU A 314 -6.57 15.94 -8.47
N GLU A 315 -6.62 15.84 -9.79
CA GLU A 315 -7.76 16.20 -10.63
C GLU A 315 -8.91 15.18 -10.59
N LEU A 316 -8.68 13.95 -10.09
CA LEU A 316 -9.73 12.93 -9.92
C LEU A 316 -10.83 13.37 -8.92
N TYR A 317 -10.51 14.25 -7.98
CA TYR A 317 -11.44 14.66 -6.93
C TYR A 317 -12.16 15.95 -7.26
N ASN A 318 -13.50 15.96 -7.10
CA ASN A 318 -14.30 17.17 -6.99
C ASN A 318 -14.61 17.42 -5.50
N GLU A 319 -13.80 18.23 -4.85
CA GLU A 319 -13.90 18.50 -3.40
C GLU A 319 -15.19 19.20 -2.97
N ASN A 320 -15.99 19.68 -3.91
CA ASN A 320 -17.31 20.27 -3.60
C ASN A 320 -18.35 19.19 -3.24
N ILE A 321 -18.13 17.95 -3.69
CA ILE A 321 -19.04 16.83 -3.46
C ILE A 321 -18.34 15.62 -2.83
N ASP A 322 -17.03 15.45 -3.05
CA ASP A 322 -16.20 14.34 -2.56
C ASP A 322 -15.34 14.81 -1.39
N ALA A 323 -15.65 14.33 -0.18
CA ALA A 323 -14.96 14.71 1.03
C ALA A 323 -13.57 14.07 1.17
N ARG A 324 -13.22 13.05 0.37
CA ARG A 324 -11.95 12.32 0.48
C ARG A 324 -10.74 13.21 0.24
N TYR A 325 -10.83 14.14 -0.69
CA TYR A 325 -9.69 15.04 -0.93
C TYR A 325 -9.35 15.85 0.32
N ASN A 326 -10.31 16.57 0.87
CA ASN A 326 -10.08 17.41 2.04
C ASN A 326 -9.76 16.59 3.31
N ALA A 327 -10.21 15.32 3.38
CA ALA A 327 -9.91 14.42 4.49
C ALA A 327 -8.49 13.83 4.42
N TRP A 328 -7.99 13.58 3.22
CA TRP A 328 -6.77 12.80 3.01
C TRP A 328 -5.60 13.59 2.42
N PHE A 329 -5.81 14.86 2.07
CA PHE A 329 -4.74 15.73 1.58
C PHE A 329 -4.68 17.03 2.37
N ARG A 330 -3.49 17.40 2.80
CA ARG A 330 -3.21 18.70 3.42
C ARG A 330 -2.65 19.65 2.39
N GLU A 331 -3.28 20.79 2.26
CA GLU A 331 -2.83 21.91 1.43
C GLU A 331 -2.26 23.05 2.25
N GLU A 332 -2.85 23.32 3.43
CA GLU A 332 -2.54 24.48 4.26
C GLU A 332 -1.62 24.12 5.44
N TYR A 333 -0.65 24.99 5.68
CA TYR A 333 0.21 24.96 6.87
C TYR A 333 0.15 26.32 7.55
N LYS A 334 -0.22 26.34 8.81
CA LYS A 334 -0.30 27.55 9.63
C LYS A 334 1.04 27.84 10.28
N LEU A 335 1.33 29.13 10.53
CA LEU A 335 2.48 29.52 11.32
C LEU A 335 2.29 28.97 12.76
N ASN A 336 3.12 28.00 13.13
CA ASN A 336 3.06 27.31 14.42
C ASN A 336 4.24 27.61 15.33
N THR A 337 4.95 28.69 15.05
CA THR A 337 5.98 29.26 15.93
C THR A 337 5.35 30.26 16.90
N PRO A 338 5.93 30.45 18.13
CA PRO A 338 5.39 31.40 19.09
C PRO A 338 5.61 32.88 18.71
N LYS A 339 6.44 33.14 17.71
CA LYS A 339 6.75 34.49 17.22
C LYS A 339 6.21 34.68 15.81
N ALA A 340 5.74 35.89 15.54
CA ALA A 340 5.38 36.31 14.19
C ALA A 340 6.57 36.14 13.23
N TYR A 341 6.26 35.79 12.00
CA TYR A 341 7.24 35.66 10.92
C TYR A 341 7.21 36.91 10.04
N ALA A 342 8.36 37.56 9.86
CA ALA A 342 8.50 38.68 8.93
C ALA A 342 9.17 38.22 7.63
N TRP A 343 8.58 38.58 6.48
CA TRP A 343 9.14 38.25 5.19
C TRP A 343 10.54 38.80 5.00
N THR A 344 11.50 37.93 4.67
CA THR A 344 12.86 38.29 4.28
C THR A 344 13.01 38.29 2.77
N LYS A 345 14.07 38.95 2.28
CA LYS A 345 14.39 38.98 0.84
C LYS A 345 14.52 37.56 0.27
N ASP A 346 15.24 36.67 0.94
CA ASP A 346 15.48 35.30 0.47
C ASP A 346 14.19 34.49 0.31
N GLN A 347 13.22 34.71 1.21
CA GLN A 347 11.92 34.03 1.14
C GLN A 347 11.03 34.62 0.04
N LEU A 348 11.05 35.94 -0.14
CA LEU A 348 10.33 36.59 -1.23
C LEU A 348 10.87 36.13 -2.58
N ASP A 349 12.20 36.09 -2.73
CA ASP A 349 12.85 35.61 -3.96
C ASP A 349 12.50 34.13 -4.22
N TYR A 350 12.50 33.30 -3.18
CA TYR A 350 12.16 31.87 -3.31
C TYR A 350 10.73 31.63 -3.78
N PHE A 351 9.76 32.35 -3.20
CA PHE A 351 8.34 32.21 -3.54
C PHE A 351 7.89 33.19 -4.65
N GLU A 352 8.85 33.83 -5.33
CA GLU A 352 8.60 34.77 -6.44
C GLU A 352 7.65 35.91 -6.05
N LYS A 353 7.75 36.39 -4.80
CA LYS A 353 6.88 37.44 -4.26
C LYS A 353 7.48 38.83 -4.47
N PRO A 354 6.63 39.89 -4.54
CA PRO A 354 7.10 41.26 -4.70
C PRO A 354 8.01 41.70 -3.54
N SER A 355 9.08 42.38 -3.87
CA SER A 355 10.01 42.94 -2.88
C SER A 355 9.38 43.97 -1.93
N SER A 356 8.25 44.57 -2.34
CA SER A 356 7.46 45.46 -1.48
C SER A 356 6.86 44.79 -0.26
N MET A 357 6.85 43.43 -0.21
CA MET A 357 6.38 42.66 0.93
C MET A 357 7.45 42.47 2.02
N ILE A 358 8.65 42.94 1.83
CA ILE A 358 9.72 42.81 2.84
C ILE A 358 9.27 43.40 4.17
N GLY A 359 9.44 42.66 5.25
CA GLY A 359 9.02 43.07 6.59
C GLY A 359 7.52 42.93 6.88
N GLN A 360 6.66 42.59 5.91
CA GLN A 360 5.29 42.21 6.21
C GLN A 360 5.29 40.95 7.07
N VAL A 361 4.31 40.83 7.97
CA VAL A 361 4.31 39.85 9.04
C VAL A 361 3.13 38.89 8.91
N ILE A 362 3.41 37.60 9.14
CA ILE A 362 2.41 36.54 9.38
C ILE A 362 2.37 36.29 10.88
N GLN A 363 1.18 36.26 11.49
CA GLN A 363 1.00 36.00 12.92
C GLN A 363 0.90 34.50 13.21
N PRO A 364 1.28 34.04 14.43
CA PRO A 364 1.02 32.68 14.86
C PRO A 364 -0.44 32.26 14.65
N GLY A 365 -0.66 31.10 14.02
CA GLY A 365 -1.99 30.58 13.69
C GLY A 365 -2.57 31.04 12.35
N GLU A 366 -1.98 32.05 11.71
CA GLU A 366 -2.36 32.43 10.35
C GLU A 366 -1.75 31.46 9.32
N THR A 367 -2.34 31.40 8.11
CA THR A 367 -1.77 30.65 7.00
C THR A 367 -0.37 31.13 6.68
N ALA A 368 0.59 30.21 6.66
CA ALA A 368 1.98 30.48 6.28
C ALA A 368 2.28 29.96 4.87
N LEU A 369 1.84 28.71 4.57
CA LEU A 369 2.07 28.03 3.30
C LEU A 369 0.75 27.43 2.80
N LEU A 370 0.51 27.53 1.50
CA LEU A 370 -0.58 26.88 0.79
C LEU A 370 -0.03 26.15 -0.43
N PHE A 371 -0.04 24.80 -0.40
CA PHE A 371 0.34 23.93 -1.51
C PHE A 371 -0.93 23.27 -2.05
N THR A 372 -1.47 23.79 -3.14
CA THR A 372 -2.85 23.46 -3.53
C THR A 372 -2.96 22.93 -4.95
N LYS A 373 -3.96 22.06 -5.15
CA LYS A 373 -4.36 21.62 -6.49
C LYS A 373 -5.16 22.69 -7.26
N LYS A 374 -5.60 23.74 -6.57
CA LYS A 374 -6.39 24.81 -7.18
C LYS A 374 -5.47 25.83 -7.83
N LYS A 375 -5.92 26.41 -8.91
CA LYS A 375 -5.29 27.59 -9.50
C LYS A 375 -5.69 28.82 -8.71
N ILE A 376 -4.70 29.54 -8.19
CA ILE A 376 -4.91 30.71 -7.33
C ILE A 376 -4.59 32.00 -8.11
N ALA A 377 -5.59 32.84 -8.23
CA ALA A 377 -5.41 34.16 -8.82
C ALA A 377 -4.53 35.05 -7.92
N ASP A 378 -3.70 35.86 -8.53
CA ASP A 378 -2.83 36.84 -7.82
C ASP A 378 -1.99 36.25 -6.67
N LYS A 379 -1.62 34.98 -6.78
CA LYS A 379 -0.97 34.18 -5.73
C LYS A 379 0.30 34.78 -5.16
N ARG A 380 1.04 35.58 -5.97
CA ARG A 380 2.31 36.19 -5.53
C ARG A 380 2.10 37.39 -4.60
N ASN A 381 0.93 38.01 -4.63
CA ASN A 381 0.57 39.15 -3.77
C ASN A 381 -0.16 38.78 -2.47
N LEU A 382 -0.49 37.49 -2.27
CA LEU A 382 -1.12 37.03 -1.03
C LEU A 382 -0.12 37.15 0.14
N PRO A 383 -0.59 37.37 1.39
CA PRO A 383 0.29 37.57 2.54
C PRO A 383 1.10 36.32 2.92
N TYR A 384 0.68 35.13 2.50
CA TYR A 384 1.33 33.84 2.71
C TYR A 384 1.94 33.29 1.42
N ALA A 385 2.74 32.23 1.53
CA ALA A 385 3.32 31.57 0.37
C ALA A 385 2.32 30.63 -0.30
N VAL A 386 2.22 30.71 -1.62
CA VAL A 386 1.38 29.83 -2.43
C VAL A 386 2.22 29.12 -3.47
N VAL A 387 2.06 27.80 -3.52
CA VAL A 387 2.49 26.94 -4.64
C VAL A 387 1.23 26.22 -5.14
N ASP A 388 0.75 26.59 -6.31
CA ASP A 388 -0.45 26.03 -6.88
C ASP A 388 -0.16 24.99 -7.96
N ILE A 389 -1.22 24.40 -8.54
CA ILE A 389 -1.07 23.31 -9.49
C ILE A 389 -0.22 23.68 -10.71
N ASP A 390 -0.27 24.94 -11.18
CA ASP A 390 0.52 25.42 -12.32
C ASP A 390 1.97 25.76 -11.95
N ASP A 391 2.28 25.90 -10.66
CA ASP A 391 3.67 25.99 -10.17
C ASP A 391 4.32 24.61 -10.06
N THR A 392 3.54 23.61 -9.65
CA THR A 392 4.03 22.26 -9.39
C THR A 392 4.13 21.44 -10.68
N TYR A 393 3.17 21.59 -11.57
CA TYR A 393 3.08 20.80 -12.80
C TYR A 393 2.96 21.68 -14.06
N ALA A 394 3.56 21.23 -15.15
CA ALA A 394 3.27 21.74 -16.48
C ALA A 394 1.88 21.28 -16.96
N ALA A 395 1.42 21.86 -18.07
CA ALA A 395 0.10 21.55 -18.64
C ALA A 395 -0.08 20.08 -19.05
N ASP A 396 1.00 19.39 -19.41
CA ASP A 396 1.03 17.95 -19.74
C ASP A 396 1.11 17.04 -18.51
N GLY A 397 1.10 17.61 -17.30
CA GLY A 397 1.22 16.89 -16.04
C GLY A 397 2.65 16.56 -15.60
N SER A 398 3.67 16.90 -16.41
CA SER A 398 5.06 16.74 -16.00
C SER A 398 5.40 17.67 -14.84
N VAL A 399 6.37 17.25 -14.01
CA VAL A 399 6.82 18.06 -12.88
C VAL A 399 7.47 19.34 -13.39
N SER A 400 7.13 20.46 -12.78
CA SER A 400 7.74 21.76 -13.10
C SER A 400 9.26 21.69 -13.03
N LYS A 401 9.92 22.32 -13.99
CA LYS A 401 11.38 22.46 -14.02
C LYS A 401 11.91 23.43 -12.97
N SER A 402 11.04 24.18 -12.28
CA SER A 402 11.44 25.02 -11.16
C SER A 402 11.91 24.14 -10.01
N ALA A 403 13.21 24.14 -9.73
CA ALA A 403 13.82 23.37 -8.65
C ALA A 403 13.27 23.76 -7.26
N ASN A 404 12.61 24.91 -7.15
CA ASN A 404 12.07 25.41 -5.88
C ASN A 404 10.68 24.84 -5.58
N PHE A 405 9.87 24.51 -6.58
CA PHE A 405 8.46 24.18 -6.37
C PHE A 405 8.14 22.69 -6.50
N ASN A 406 9.01 21.89 -7.08
CA ASN A 406 8.78 20.46 -7.29
C ASN A 406 8.75 19.60 -6.01
N ILE A 407 9.00 20.19 -4.85
CA ILE A 407 8.94 19.55 -3.52
C ILE A 407 7.75 20.04 -2.70
N HIS A 408 6.93 20.94 -3.25
CA HIS A 408 5.76 21.53 -2.60
C HIS A 408 4.49 21.07 -3.30
N PHE A 409 3.73 20.21 -2.65
CA PHE A 409 2.54 19.57 -3.19
C PHE A 409 1.55 19.23 -2.07
N PRO A 410 0.27 18.96 -2.36
CA PRO A 410 -0.67 18.47 -1.35
C PRO A 410 -0.17 17.15 -0.72
N THR A 411 0.01 17.15 0.59
CA THR A 411 0.52 15.99 1.37
C THR A 411 -0.57 14.96 1.63
N LEU A 412 -0.34 13.68 1.31
CA LEU A 412 -1.25 12.60 1.70
C LEU A 412 -1.16 12.31 3.20
N LEU A 413 -2.30 12.31 3.89
CA LEU A 413 -2.41 12.16 5.35
C LEU A 413 -2.67 10.73 5.84
N LYS A 414 -2.93 9.77 4.96
CA LYS A 414 -3.30 8.39 5.34
C LYS A 414 -2.29 7.69 6.26
N TYR A 415 -1.05 8.13 6.24
CA TYR A 415 0.03 7.58 7.06
C TYR A 415 0.58 8.59 8.06
N GLU A 416 -0.11 9.72 8.25
CA GLU A 416 0.35 10.74 9.19
C GLU A 416 0.48 10.17 10.60
N ASP A 417 1.62 10.40 11.19
CA ASP A 417 1.96 10.01 12.55
C ASP A 417 2.59 11.21 13.23
N ALA A 418 1.75 12.19 13.55
CA ALA A 418 2.12 13.41 14.27
C ALA A 418 2.11 13.19 15.79
N ASN A 419 2.52 14.21 16.55
CA ASN A 419 2.52 14.21 18.01
C ASN A 419 3.42 13.14 18.64
N PHE A 420 4.63 13.01 18.15
CA PHE A 420 5.61 12.04 18.64
C PHE A 420 5.87 12.15 20.15
N GLU A 421 5.82 13.36 20.74
CA GLU A 421 5.97 13.55 22.19
C GLU A 421 4.92 12.78 22.99
N ASN A 422 3.66 12.80 22.55
CA ASN A 422 2.57 12.06 23.20
C ASN A 422 2.75 10.53 23.10
N LYS A 423 3.59 10.08 22.18
CA LYS A 423 3.93 8.67 21.96
C LYS A 423 5.28 8.29 22.58
N GLY A 424 5.91 9.20 23.34
CA GLY A 424 7.24 8.98 23.92
C GLY A 424 8.38 8.90 22.89
N LEU A 425 8.17 9.42 21.68
CA LEU A 425 9.17 9.47 20.61
C LEU A 425 9.76 10.87 20.48
N PRO A 426 11.03 11.00 20.05
CA PRO A 426 11.59 12.30 19.72
C PRO A 426 10.79 12.99 18.60
N THR A 427 10.62 14.31 18.68
CA THR A 427 9.85 15.13 17.73
C THR A 427 10.32 15.02 16.27
N ASN A 428 11.54 14.54 16.05
CA ASN A 428 12.13 14.30 14.74
C ASN A 428 12.35 12.81 14.44
N SER A 429 11.60 11.94 15.10
CA SER A 429 11.74 10.49 14.93
C SER A 429 11.47 10.08 13.48
N GLN A 430 12.30 9.19 12.99
CA GLN A 430 12.04 8.47 11.74
C GLN A 430 11.24 7.17 11.99
N VAL A 431 10.86 6.91 13.23
CA VAL A 431 10.11 5.72 13.62
C VAL A 431 8.66 6.10 13.83
N GLY A 432 7.78 5.61 12.95
CA GLY A 432 6.34 5.69 13.11
C GLY A 432 5.80 4.50 13.91
N ALA A 433 4.67 4.70 14.56
CA ALA A 433 4.03 3.71 15.42
C ALA A 433 2.65 3.26 14.91
N ASN A 434 2.11 3.92 13.90
CA ASN A 434 0.81 3.58 13.34
C ASN A 434 0.87 2.27 12.56
N ASP A 435 -0.16 1.44 12.72
CA ASP A 435 -0.33 0.23 11.91
C ASP A 435 -0.62 0.60 10.47
N VAL A 436 -0.16 -0.23 9.55
CA VAL A 436 -0.44 -0.06 8.12
C VAL A 436 -1.60 -0.97 7.73
N ILE A 437 -2.69 -0.38 7.27
CA ILE A 437 -3.85 -1.13 6.77
C ILE A 437 -3.49 -1.67 5.38
N THR A 438 -3.54 -2.99 5.22
CA THR A 438 -3.21 -3.66 3.95
C THR A 438 -4.44 -4.24 3.24
N MET A 439 -5.55 -4.28 3.95
CA MET A 439 -6.86 -4.70 3.43
C MET A 439 -7.96 -4.03 4.25
N ARG A 440 -8.95 -3.46 3.58
CA ARG A 440 -10.11 -2.84 4.23
C ARG A 440 -11.41 -3.05 3.45
N LEU A 441 -12.52 -2.89 4.15
CA LEU A 441 -13.86 -3.26 3.71
C LEU A 441 -14.28 -2.72 2.32
N PRO A 442 -14.00 -1.48 1.91
CA PRO A 442 -14.38 -1.01 0.58
C PRO A 442 -13.87 -1.86 -0.59
N GLU A 443 -12.76 -2.61 -0.40
CA GLU A 443 -12.27 -3.53 -1.44
C GLU A 443 -13.32 -4.58 -1.81
N MET A 444 -14.09 -5.06 -0.84
CA MET A 444 -15.14 -6.05 -1.08
C MET A 444 -16.24 -5.48 -1.97
N TYR A 445 -16.61 -4.22 -1.76
CA TYR A 445 -17.60 -3.54 -2.62
C TYR A 445 -17.09 -3.38 -4.05
N PHE A 446 -15.83 -3.03 -4.22
CA PHE A 446 -15.21 -2.93 -5.55
C PHE A 446 -15.09 -4.28 -6.23
N ILE A 447 -14.76 -5.34 -5.50
CA ILE A 447 -14.67 -6.71 -6.06
C ILE A 447 -16.05 -7.16 -6.58
N VAL A 448 -17.11 -7.02 -5.79
CA VAL A 448 -18.47 -7.36 -6.25
C VAL A 448 -18.85 -6.55 -7.48
N ALA A 449 -18.61 -5.23 -7.46
CA ALA A 449 -18.93 -4.36 -8.60
C ALA A 449 -18.19 -4.78 -9.87
N GLU A 450 -16.89 -5.07 -9.76
CA GLU A 450 -16.08 -5.51 -10.90
C GLU A 450 -16.56 -6.88 -11.44
N CYS A 451 -16.84 -7.83 -10.57
CA CYS A 451 -17.37 -9.13 -10.97
C CYS A 451 -18.69 -8.99 -11.73
N GLU A 452 -19.59 -8.15 -11.26
CA GLU A 452 -20.89 -7.90 -11.89
C GLU A 452 -20.79 -7.13 -13.23
N ILE A 453 -19.71 -6.43 -13.46
CA ILE A 453 -19.42 -5.79 -14.75
C ILE A 453 -18.85 -6.80 -15.75
N MET A 454 -17.99 -7.73 -15.28
CA MET A 454 -17.08 -8.48 -16.13
C MET A 454 -17.49 -9.94 -16.37
N LYS A 455 -18.29 -10.56 -15.47
CA LYS A 455 -18.76 -11.95 -15.61
C LYS A 455 -19.87 -12.05 -16.66
N SER A 456 -20.03 -13.25 -17.22
CA SER A 456 -21.17 -13.57 -18.08
C SER A 456 -22.50 -13.41 -17.31
N GLY A 457 -23.44 -12.69 -17.90
CA GLY A 457 -24.75 -12.45 -17.27
C GLY A 457 -24.69 -11.56 -16.02
N GLY A 458 -23.63 -10.77 -15.84
CA GLY A 458 -23.49 -9.86 -14.73
C GLY A 458 -24.53 -8.74 -14.73
N ASN A 459 -24.82 -8.19 -13.55
CA ASN A 459 -25.85 -7.18 -13.32
C ASN A 459 -25.22 -5.84 -12.93
N LYS A 460 -25.15 -4.92 -13.87
CA LYS A 460 -24.60 -3.58 -13.66
C LYS A 460 -25.38 -2.74 -12.63
N GLU A 461 -26.64 -3.06 -12.34
CA GLU A 461 -27.39 -2.39 -11.25
C GLU A 461 -26.85 -2.78 -9.87
N ILE A 462 -26.40 -4.03 -9.70
CA ILE A 462 -25.70 -4.45 -8.48
C ILE A 462 -24.34 -3.74 -8.37
N ALA A 463 -23.59 -3.70 -9.47
CA ALA A 463 -22.34 -2.97 -9.52
C ALA A 463 -22.49 -1.49 -9.10
N LYS A 464 -23.50 -0.81 -9.71
CA LYS A 464 -23.87 0.57 -9.36
C LYS A 464 -24.20 0.72 -7.88
N ALA A 465 -25.00 -0.19 -7.32
CA ALA A 465 -25.37 -0.12 -5.92
C ALA A 465 -24.13 -0.19 -5.01
N ARG A 466 -23.20 -1.14 -5.27
CA ARG A 466 -21.97 -1.29 -4.49
C ARG A 466 -21.06 -0.07 -4.58
N ILE A 467 -20.88 0.50 -5.77
CA ILE A 467 -20.09 1.71 -5.97
C ILE A 467 -20.74 2.90 -5.27
N ASN A 468 -22.06 3.07 -5.38
CA ASN A 468 -22.75 4.16 -4.73
C ASN A 468 -22.79 4.04 -3.20
N ASP A 469 -22.71 2.83 -2.62
CA ASP A 469 -22.51 2.67 -1.18
C ASP A 469 -21.21 3.36 -0.70
N ILE A 470 -20.09 3.17 -1.42
CA ILE A 470 -18.82 3.82 -1.12
C ILE A 470 -18.87 5.33 -1.43
N ARG A 471 -19.48 5.71 -2.54
CA ARG A 471 -19.56 7.12 -2.96
C ARG A 471 -20.44 7.94 -2.02
N ARG A 472 -21.56 7.41 -1.53
CA ARG A 472 -22.39 8.08 -0.50
C ARG A 472 -21.61 8.31 0.79
N ARG A 473 -20.87 7.29 1.28
CA ARG A 473 -19.99 7.42 2.43
C ARG A 473 -18.92 8.50 2.23
N ALA A 474 -18.43 8.65 1.01
CA ALA A 474 -17.39 9.60 0.64
C ALA A 474 -17.91 11.02 0.37
N ALA A 475 -19.22 11.22 0.38
CA ALA A 475 -19.83 12.52 0.04
C ALA A 475 -19.52 13.60 1.09
N VAL A 476 -19.41 14.83 0.63
CA VAL A 476 -19.56 16.00 1.50
C VAL A 476 -20.98 15.95 2.10
N PRO A 477 -21.18 16.21 3.40
CA PRO A 477 -22.51 16.16 4.02
C PRO A 477 -23.56 16.95 3.24
N GLY A 478 -24.65 16.27 2.89
CA GLY A 478 -25.73 16.83 2.05
C GLY A 478 -25.49 16.75 0.54
N LYS A 479 -24.39 16.15 0.10
CA LYS A 479 -24.05 15.95 -1.31
C LYS A 479 -24.10 14.48 -1.75
N GLU A 480 -24.72 13.62 -0.97
CA GLU A 480 -24.77 12.17 -1.21
C GLU A 480 -25.41 11.87 -2.59
N ALA A 481 -26.51 12.54 -2.91
CA ALA A 481 -27.18 12.38 -4.21
C ALA A 481 -26.34 12.85 -5.40
N GLU A 482 -25.50 13.89 -5.21
CA GLU A 482 -24.61 14.41 -6.26
C GLU A 482 -23.38 13.49 -6.45
N MET A 483 -23.01 12.72 -5.44
CA MET A 483 -21.94 11.74 -5.52
C MET A 483 -22.36 10.45 -6.24
N GLU A 484 -23.65 10.11 -6.25
CA GLU A 484 -24.12 8.90 -6.92
C GLU A 484 -23.92 8.97 -8.43
N VAL A 485 -23.68 7.81 -9.03
CA VAL A 485 -23.49 7.65 -10.47
C VAL A 485 -24.51 6.68 -11.05
N GLY A 486 -24.81 6.87 -12.33
CA GLY A 486 -25.73 6.00 -13.07
C GLY A 486 -25.07 4.71 -13.53
N VAL A 487 -25.92 3.77 -14.00
CA VAL A 487 -25.49 2.45 -14.50
C VAL A 487 -24.62 2.58 -15.77
N ASP A 488 -24.76 3.65 -16.52
CA ASP A 488 -23.94 3.97 -17.70
C ASP A 488 -22.46 4.13 -17.37
N LYS A 489 -22.12 4.48 -16.11
CA LYS A 489 -20.75 4.58 -15.62
C LYS A 489 -20.14 3.23 -15.24
N MET A 490 -20.92 2.15 -15.20
CA MET A 490 -20.40 0.84 -14.76
C MET A 490 -19.53 0.19 -15.83
N THR A 491 -18.27 0.61 -15.83
CA THR A 491 -17.18 0.13 -16.69
C THR A 491 -15.94 -0.15 -15.84
N ILE A 492 -15.02 -0.97 -16.36
CA ILE A 492 -13.76 -1.26 -15.66
C ILE A 492 -12.92 0.02 -15.46
N ASP A 493 -12.91 0.92 -16.43
CA ASP A 493 -12.16 2.17 -16.32
C ASP A 493 -12.71 3.05 -15.19
N PHE A 494 -14.03 3.15 -15.04
CA PHE A 494 -14.64 3.87 -13.93
C PHE A 494 -14.33 3.22 -12.57
N ILE A 495 -14.37 1.89 -12.48
CA ILE A 495 -13.97 1.17 -11.26
C ILE A 495 -12.51 1.47 -10.91
N LEU A 496 -11.60 1.48 -11.89
CA LEU A 496 -10.20 1.82 -11.68
C LEU A 496 -10.00 3.26 -11.22
N GLU A 497 -10.76 4.22 -11.75
CA GLU A 497 -10.74 5.60 -11.27
C GLU A 497 -11.28 5.71 -9.83
N GLU A 498 -12.39 5.02 -9.52
CA GLU A 498 -12.98 5.08 -8.19
C GLU A 498 -12.05 4.40 -7.16
N ARG A 499 -11.41 3.29 -7.53
CA ARG A 499 -10.35 2.68 -6.72
C ARG A 499 -9.15 3.63 -6.54
N ALA A 500 -8.78 4.41 -7.55
CA ALA A 500 -7.73 5.42 -7.42
C ALA A 500 -8.09 6.48 -6.38
N ARG A 501 -9.34 6.99 -6.38
CA ARG A 501 -9.83 7.93 -5.37
C ARG A 501 -9.81 7.33 -3.97
N GLU A 502 -10.25 6.09 -3.83
CA GLU A 502 -10.39 5.42 -2.53
C GLU A 502 -9.06 4.91 -1.98
N TYR A 503 -8.23 4.30 -2.82
CA TYR A 503 -7.02 3.56 -2.43
C TYR A 503 -5.70 4.24 -2.80
N CYS A 504 -5.69 5.54 -3.12
CA CYS A 504 -4.43 6.23 -3.40
C CYS A 504 -3.44 6.05 -2.25
N GLY A 505 -2.23 5.62 -2.57
CA GLY A 505 -1.16 5.37 -1.62
C GLY A 505 -1.21 4.04 -0.86
N GLU A 506 -2.26 3.20 -1.03
CA GLU A 506 -2.47 1.97 -0.26
C GLU A 506 -1.95 0.69 -0.97
N PHE A 507 -0.91 0.78 -1.76
CA PHE A 507 -0.16 -0.34 -2.37
C PHE A 507 -0.91 -1.19 -3.41
N MET A 508 -2.17 -0.88 -3.76
CA MET A 508 -2.97 -1.74 -4.64
C MET A 508 -2.96 -1.30 -6.11
N ARG A 509 -2.68 -0.01 -6.39
CA ARG A 509 -2.86 0.56 -7.73
C ARG A 509 -2.10 -0.17 -8.83
N TRP A 510 -0.84 -0.51 -8.59
CA TRP A 510 -0.01 -1.19 -9.57
C TRP A 510 -0.56 -2.59 -9.92
N PHE A 511 -1.01 -3.34 -8.89
CA PHE A 511 -1.67 -4.65 -9.10
C PHE A 511 -2.99 -4.51 -9.87
N ASP A 512 -3.81 -3.51 -9.55
CA ASP A 512 -5.08 -3.27 -10.23
C ASP A 512 -4.89 -2.98 -11.71
N LEU A 513 -3.95 -2.09 -12.07
CA LEU A 513 -3.64 -1.76 -13.45
C LEU A 513 -3.03 -2.93 -14.21
N LYS A 514 -2.16 -3.70 -13.55
CA LYS A 514 -1.54 -4.89 -14.14
C LYS A 514 -2.59 -5.97 -14.45
N ARG A 515 -3.39 -6.40 -13.45
CA ARG A 515 -4.37 -7.49 -13.63
C ARG A 515 -5.47 -7.16 -14.62
N THR A 516 -5.77 -5.89 -14.84
CA THR A 516 -6.76 -5.42 -15.81
C THR A 516 -6.16 -5.13 -17.19
N GLY A 517 -4.84 -5.33 -17.35
CA GLY A 517 -4.12 -5.04 -18.60
C GLY A 517 -3.97 -3.55 -18.92
N LYS A 518 -4.21 -2.67 -17.94
CA LYS A 518 -4.25 -1.21 -18.11
C LYS A 518 -2.95 -0.48 -17.69
N LEU A 519 -1.94 -1.18 -17.20
CA LEU A 519 -0.75 -0.54 -16.62
C LEU A 519 -0.07 0.43 -17.60
N VAL A 520 0.26 -0.04 -18.78
CA VAL A 520 1.00 0.79 -19.78
C VAL A 520 0.13 1.94 -20.28
N GLU A 521 -1.16 1.67 -20.55
CA GLU A 521 -2.12 2.67 -21.02
C GLU A 521 -2.26 3.82 -20.02
N TYR A 522 -2.53 3.51 -18.75
CA TYR A 522 -2.77 4.51 -17.70
C TYR A 522 -1.50 5.28 -17.32
N VAL A 523 -0.36 4.60 -17.24
CA VAL A 523 0.90 5.28 -16.95
C VAL A 523 1.27 6.26 -18.06
N LYS A 524 1.17 5.85 -19.33
CA LYS A 524 1.42 6.77 -20.46
C LYS A 524 0.46 7.94 -20.52
N ALA A 525 -0.80 7.72 -20.14
CA ALA A 525 -1.82 8.76 -20.17
C ALA A 525 -1.69 9.78 -19.03
N HIS A 526 -1.21 9.34 -17.84
CA HIS A 526 -1.38 10.09 -16.61
C HIS A 526 -0.09 10.38 -15.83
N ASN A 527 1.03 9.71 -16.17
CA ASN A 527 2.30 9.94 -15.48
C ASN A 527 3.46 10.15 -16.47
N PRO A 528 3.63 11.37 -16.98
CA PRO A 528 4.71 11.68 -17.91
C PRO A 528 6.12 11.58 -17.30
N ASP A 529 6.24 11.39 -15.99
CA ASP A 529 7.51 11.13 -15.30
C ASP A 529 8.05 9.71 -15.56
N ILE A 530 7.24 8.82 -16.15
CA ILE A 530 7.61 7.44 -16.49
C ILE A 530 7.51 7.20 -18.00
N PRO A 531 8.34 7.86 -18.81
CA PRO A 531 8.25 7.73 -20.27
C PRO A 531 8.70 6.35 -20.79
N LEU A 532 9.44 5.58 -19.98
CA LEU A 532 10.05 4.31 -20.38
C LEU A 532 9.16 3.10 -20.14
N ILE A 533 7.91 3.28 -19.67
CA ILE A 533 7.00 2.16 -19.39
C ILE A 533 6.78 1.28 -20.64
N GLN A 534 6.94 -0.02 -20.47
CA GLN A 534 6.78 -1.04 -21.51
C GLN A 534 5.92 -2.20 -20.95
N PRO A 535 5.34 -3.05 -21.81
CA PRO A 535 4.51 -4.18 -21.37
C PRO A 535 5.21 -5.13 -20.40
N HIS A 536 6.51 -5.38 -20.56
CA HIS A 536 7.27 -6.27 -19.68
C HIS A 536 7.41 -5.73 -18.24
N HIS A 537 7.24 -4.43 -18.01
CA HIS A 537 7.26 -3.83 -16.69
C HIS A 537 6.07 -4.24 -15.81
N ALA A 538 5.11 -5.00 -16.36
CA ALA A 538 4.08 -5.67 -15.58
C ALA A 538 4.64 -6.74 -14.64
N TRP A 539 5.87 -7.16 -14.82
CA TRP A 539 6.63 -7.99 -13.88
C TRP A 539 7.97 -7.35 -13.57
N ARG A 540 8.53 -7.70 -12.42
CA ARG A 540 9.90 -7.32 -12.05
C ARG A 540 10.87 -8.42 -12.51
N PRO A 541 12.15 -8.10 -12.73
CA PRO A 541 13.13 -9.11 -13.13
C PRO A 541 13.32 -10.16 -12.03
N ILE A 542 13.55 -11.40 -12.42
CA ILE A 542 14.02 -12.45 -11.50
C ILE A 542 15.40 -12.04 -11.00
N PRO A 543 15.66 -12.06 -9.67
CA PRO A 543 16.94 -11.60 -9.13
C PRO A 543 18.12 -12.40 -9.70
N GLN A 544 19.16 -11.70 -10.14
CA GLN A 544 20.36 -12.35 -10.71
C GLN A 544 21.00 -13.33 -9.71
N MET A 545 21.06 -12.96 -8.43
CA MET A 545 21.60 -13.85 -7.41
C MET A 545 20.83 -15.17 -7.28
N PHE A 546 19.52 -15.18 -7.52
CA PHE A 546 18.77 -16.43 -7.53
C PHE A 546 19.16 -17.27 -8.75
N LEU A 547 19.21 -16.69 -9.95
CA LEU A 547 19.63 -17.40 -11.16
C LEU A 547 21.05 -17.95 -11.02
N ASP A 548 21.98 -17.21 -10.42
CA ASP A 548 23.35 -17.64 -10.18
C ASP A 548 23.46 -18.78 -9.15
N SER A 549 22.43 -18.98 -8.31
CA SER A 549 22.42 -19.97 -7.23
C SER A 549 21.84 -21.33 -7.63
N ILE A 550 21.20 -21.44 -8.77
CA ILE A 550 20.55 -22.68 -9.25
C ILE A 550 21.38 -23.37 -10.34
N LEU A 551 21.18 -24.68 -10.51
CA LEU A 551 21.93 -25.47 -11.49
C LEU A 551 21.39 -25.36 -12.93
N ASN A 552 20.16 -24.88 -13.10
CA ASN A 552 19.47 -24.78 -14.38
C ASN A 552 18.97 -23.35 -14.69
N PRO A 553 19.83 -22.30 -14.59
CA PRO A 553 19.41 -20.92 -14.76
C PRO A 553 18.81 -20.63 -16.15
N ASP A 554 19.34 -21.25 -17.19
CA ASP A 554 18.85 -21.08 -18.56
C ASP A 554 17.45 -21.65 -18.77
N GLU A 555 17.13 -22.76 -18.08
CA GLU A 555 15.81 -23.39 -18.12
C GLU A 555 14.78 -22.60 -17.29
N PHE A 556 15.18 -22.10 -16.12
CA PHE A 556 14.32 -21.23 -15.33
C PHE A 556 14.05 -19.91 -16.08
N GLY A 557 15.10 -19.33 -16.62
CA GLY A 557 15.06 -18.14 -17.45
C GLY A 557 14.73 -16.85 -16.70
N GLN A 558 15.01 -15.73 -17.35
CA GLN A 558 14.65 -14.38 -16.92
C GLN A 558 13.26 -14.01 -17.44
N ASN A 559 12.59 -13.04 -16.83
CA ASN A 559 11.40 -12.42 -17.40
C ASN A 559 11.73 -11.66 -18.67
N GLU A 560 10.81 -11.69 -19.63
CA GLU A 560 10.96 -10.98 -20.92
C GLU A 560 11.31 -9.51 -20.67
N GLY A 561 12.22 -8.97 -21.47
CA GLY A 561 12.66 -7.59 -21.42
C GLY A 561 13.76 -7.28 -20.41
N TYR A 562 14.24 -8.27 -19.64
CA TYR A 562 15.30 -8.10 -18.64
C TYR A 562 16.56 -8.95 -18.91
N ASN A 563 16.74 -9.42 -20.11
CA ASN A 563 17.91 -10.20 -20.55
C ASN A 563 19.15 -9.32 -20.77
#